data_6ad54e08ac6df79d50c0da996112af86
#
_entry.id   6ad54e08ac6df79d50c0da996112af86
#
_cell.length_a   1.000
_cell.length_b   1.000
_cell.length_c   1.000
_cell.angle_alpha   90.00
_cell.angle_beta   90.00
_cell.angle_gamma   90.00
#
_symmetry.space_group_name_H-M   'P 1'
#
loop_
_entity.id
_entity.type
_entity.pdbx_description
1 polymer ?
#
loop_
_entity_poly.entity_id
_entity_poly.type
_entity_poly.pdbx_seq_one_letter_code
_entity_poly.pdbx_strand_id
1 'polypeptide(L)'
;MSNSNNSSSPKRLNERSRMVTEGVARAPNRSMYYAMGYQEEDFVKPMVGVANGHSTITPCNSGLQKLADAAIAALESSGAKAQVFGTPTVSDGIGMGTEGMKYSLVSREVIADSIEVCVNGLWQDGVVVIGGCDKNMPGGMIALARTNVPGIYVYGGTIKAGHYKGKDLNIVSAFEAVGEFTSGRLTEEDLKGVEQNACPGSGSCGGMYTANTMSSSFEALGMSLPYSSTMSNIDQKKVDSAAESARVLVEAIKKNIRPRDIITKKSLENAVSVIMAVGGSTNAVLHFLAIASAAEIDWTIDDFERIRKRVPVIADMKPSGTYLAPDLHQAGGIPQIMKILLDGGLLHGDCITISGQTIAEVLKDIPSKPRTDQKVIRTLDNPMYPHGHLAILKGNISPEGCVAKITGLKNPSITGPARVYNSEDDAMAAIMAQKIKAGDVVVIRYEGPKGGPGMREMLAPTSALVGQGLGESVGLITDGRFSGGTWGMVVGHVAPEAFVGGTIALIHEGDSITIDAHRLLIQLNVDESEIMKRRQAWSPPKSKYTRGLLAKYAHLVSSASKGAVTDHNLG
;
A
#
# COMPACT_ATOMS: atom_id res chain seq x y z
N MET A 1 55.61 26.36 -14.43
CA MET A 1 54.71 26.21 -13.26
C MET A 1 53.35 26.81 -13.63
N SER A 2 52.45 26.03 -14.14
CA SER A 2 51.09 26.43 -14.50
C SER A 2 50.17 25.93 -13.40
N ASN A 3 49.76 26.82 -12.49
CA ASN A 3 48.72 26.54 -11.52
C ASN A 3 47.35 26.48 -12.24
N SER A 4 46.86 25.31 -12.50
CA SER A 4 45.49 25.10 -12.85
C SER A 4 44.64 25.17 -11.59
N ASN A 5 44.18 26.38 -11.24
CA ASN A 5 43.11 26.59 -10.28
C ASN A 5 41.81 25.98 -10.88
N ASN A 6 41.53 24.77 -10.54
CA ASN A 6 40.23 24.14 -10.76
C ASN A 6 39.25 24.72 -9.73
N SER A 7 38.79 25.95 -9.94
CA SER A 7 37.64 26.52 -9.24
C SER A 7 36.39 25.86 -9.81
N SER A 8 35.97 24.72 -9.22
CA SER A 8 34.65 24.18 -9.49
C SER A 8 33.62 25.22 -9.10
N SER A 9 32.95 25.82 -10.08
CA SER A 9 31.79 26.68 -9.84
C SER A 9 30.82 25.96 -8.90
N PRO A 10 30.22 26.66 -7.92
CA PRO A 10 29.28 26.00 -7.01
C PRO A 10 28.18 25.29 -7.80
N LYS A 11 27.90 24.03 -7.45
CA LYS A 11 26.90 23.23 -8.12
C LYS A 11 25.54 23.92 -8.04
N ARG A 12 24.95 24.19 -9.19
CA ARG A 12 23.60 24.78 -9.27
C ARG A 12 22.57 23.78 -8.75
N LEU A 13 21.58 24.27 -8.01
CA LEU A 13 20.51 23.44 -7.44
C LEU A 13 19.24 23.42 -8.33
N ASN A 14 19.08 24.44 -9.19
CA ASN A 14 17.97 24.62 -10.12
C ASN A 14 18.26 24.02 -11.52
N GLU A 15 18.87 22.84 -11.57
CA GLU A 15 19.33 22.25 -12.84
C GLU A 15 18.20 21.97 -13.83
N ARG A 16 17.02 21.59 -13.33
CA ARG A 16 15.85 21.35 -14.16
C ARG A 16 15.03 22.61 -14.37
N SER A 17 14.69 23.33 -13.29
CA SER A 17 13.78 24.48 -13.36
C SER A 17 14.37 25.66 -14.14
N ARG A 18 15.69 25.76 -14.31
CA ARG A 18 16.32 26.76 -15.19
C ARG A 18 15.84 26.64 -16.67
N MET A 19 15.38 25.46 -17.08
CA MET A 19 14.82 25.25 -18.42
C MET A 19 13.58 26.10 -18.69
N VAL A 20 12.88 26.53 -17.64
CA VAL A 20 11.68 27.37 -17.72
C VAL A 20 11.90 28.76 -17.11
N THR A 21 13.05 29.04 -16.49
CA THR A 21 13.30 30.31 -15.82
C THR A 21 14.47 31.10 -16.42
N GLU A 22 15.45 30.46 -17.08
CA GLU A 22 16.71 31.14 -17.48
C GLU A 22 16.69 31.55 -18.96
N GLY A 23 17.28 32.70 -19.25
CA GLY A 23 17.47 33.26 -20.59
C GLY A 23 16.31 34.11 -21.09
N VAL A 24 16.60 34.90 -22.19
CA VAL A 24 15.65 35.88 -22.75
C VAL A 24 14.36 35.19 -23.25
N ALA A 25 14.47 34.02 -23.88
CA ALA A 25 13.33 33.26 -24.39
C ALA A 25 12.35 32.79 -23.29
N ARG A 26 12.75 32.87 -22.03
CA ARG A 26 11.93 32.53 -20.87
C ARG A 26 11.30 33.72 -20.17
N ALA A 27 11.38 34.91 -20.74
CA ALA A 27 10.68 36.07 -20.20
C ALA A 27 9.15 35.87 -20.07
N PRO A 28 8.43 35.23 -21.02
CA PRO A 28 7.02 34.95 -20.85
C PRO A 28 6.74 33.99 -19.67
N ASN A 29 7.59 32.97 -19.47
CA ASN A 29 7.49 32.04 -18.34
C ASN A 29 7.63 32.77 -17.01
N ARG A 30 8.66 33.65 -16.88
CA ARG A 30 8.88 34.47 -15.66
C ARG A 30 7.73 35.42 -15.41
N SER A 31 7.11 35.97 -16.47
CA SER A 31 5.92 36.83 -16.30
C SER A 31 4.77 36.09 -15.58
N MET A 32 4.58 34.79 -15.87
CA MET A 32 3.59 34.00 -15.15
C MET A 32 3.99 33.79 -13.68
N TYR A 33 5.27 33.57 -13.39
CA TYR A 33 5.76 33.44 -12.02
C TYR A 33 5.67 34.77 -11.24
N TYR A 34 5.99 35.91 -11.86
CA TYR A 34 5.80 37.23 -11.23
C TYR A 34 4.33 37.47 -10.85
N ALA A 35 3.38 37.06 -11.67
CA ALA A 35 1.94 37.16 -11.34
C ALA A 35 1.55 36.36 -10.10
N MET A 36 2.36 35.35 -9.72
CA MET A 36 2.20 34.55 -8.52
C MET A 36 3.04 35.05 -7.33
N GLY A 37 3.68 36.21 -7.47
CA GLY A 37 4.48 36.84 -6.39
C GLY A 37 5.94 36.41 -6.32
N TYR A 38 6.46 35.69 -7.34
CA TYR A 38 7.88 35.35 -7.41
C TYR A 38 8.74 36.63 -7.57
N GLN A 39 9.97 36.58 -7.08
CA GLN A 39 10.96 37.62 -7.21
C GLN A 39 12.17 37.14 -8.03
N GLU A 40 13.08 38.03 -8.46
CA GLU A 40 14.26 37.65 -9.25
C GLU A 40 15.12 36.58 -8.55
N GLU A 41 15.26 36.65 -7.24
CA GLU A 41 16.02 35.71 -6.42
C GLU A 41 15.38 34.32 -6.33
N ASP A 42 14.11 34.16 -6.68
CA ASP A 42 13.46 32.88 -6.69
C ASP A 42 13.84 32.02 -7.91
N PHE A 43 14.25 32.68 -9.01
CA PHE A 43 14.59 31.97 -10.24
C PHE A 43 15.94 31.22 -10.21
N VAL A 44 16.76 31.49 -9.20
CA VAL A 44 18.03 30.77 -8.98
C VAL A 44 17.93 29.68 -7.93
N LYS A 45 16.80 29.62 -7.21
CA LYS A 45 16.50 28.56 -6.25
C LYS A 45 16.00 27.30 -6.96
N PRO A 46 16.21 26.10 -6.39
CA PRO A 46 15.52 24.90 -6.88
C PRO A 46 14.02 25.02 -6.66
N MET A 47 13.22 24.70 -7.67
CA MET A 47 11.76 24.64 -7.60
C MET A 47 11.34 23.24 -7.18
N VAL A 48 10.65 23.15 -6.04
CA VAL A 48 10.28 21.86 -5.43
C VAL A 48 8.77 21.72 -5.39
N GLY A 49 8.28 20.66 -6.03
CA GLY A 49 6.87 20.29 -5.98
C GLY A 49 6.45 19.84 -4.59
N VAL A 50 5.24 20.22 -4.17
CA VAL A 50 4.57 19.67 -2.99
C VAL A 50 3.27 19.03 -3.46
N ALA A 51 3.34 17.73 -3.73
CA ALA A 51 2.19 16.93 -4.13
C ALA A 51 1.31 16.67 -2.91
N ASN A 52 0.28 17.48 -2.74
CA ASN A 52 -0.56 17.49 -1.55
C ASN A 52 -1.83 16.63 -1.76
N GLY A 53 -1.92 15.52 -1.07
CA GLY A 53 -3.09 14.64 -1.06
C GLY A 53 -4.24 15.13 -0.16
N HIS A 54 -4.19 16.36 0.38
CA HIS A 54 -5.27 16.87 1.23
C HIS A 54 -6.63 16.82 0.55
N SER A 55 -7.63 16.37 1.30
CA SER A 55 -9.03 16.46 0.91
C SER A 55 -9.93 16.35 2.13
N THR A 56 -11.17 16.83 2.01
CA THR A 56 -12.22 16.68 3.03
C THR A 56 -13.09 15.42 2.80
N ILE A 57 -12.71 14.57 1.83
CA ILE A 57 -13.46 13.37 1.43
C ILE A 57 -13.33 12.26 2.47
N THR A 58 -12.18 12.15 3.13
CA THR A 58 -11.86 11.04 4.04
C THR A 58 -11.04 11.49 5.24
N PRO A 59 -11.21 10.89 6.42
CA PRO A 59 -10.36 11.16 7.59
C PRO A 59 -8.86 10.98 7.29
N CYS A 60 -8.50 10.02 6.42
CA CYS A 60 -7.12 9.74 6.06
C CYS A 60 -6.37 10.97 5.51
N ASN A 61 -7.08 11.86 4.83
CA ASN A 61 -6.49 12.99 4.11
C ASN A 61 -6.90 14.37 4.67
N SER A 62 -7.91 14.43 5.55
CA SER A 62 -8.43 15.71 6.07
C SER A 62 -7.41 16.51 6.89
N GLY A 63 -6.44 15.85 7.49
CA GLY A 63 -5.38 16.49 8.28
C GLY A 63 -4.09 16.80 7.50
N LEU A 64 -4.02 16.61 6.17
CA LEU A 64 -2.76 16.73 5.43
C LEU A 64 -2.34 18.18 5.15
N GLN A 65 -3.27 19.12 5.10
CA GLN A 65 -2.94 20.53 4.78
C GLN A 65 -1.89 21.10 5.72
N LYS A 66 -2.01 20.89 7.03
CA LYS A 66 -1.02 21.38 8.01
C LYS A 66 0.38 20.79 7.81
N LEU A 67 0.47 19.56 7.27
CA LEU A 67 1.77 18.93 6.94
C LEU A 67 2.37 19.58 5.69
N ALA A 68 1.53 19.89 4.69
CA ALA A 68 1.94 20.61 3.50
C ALA A 68 2.43 22.02 3.84
N ASP A 69 1.70 22.75 4.68
CA ASP A 69 2.09 24.10 5.13
C ASP A 69 3.45 24.08 5.85
N ALA A 70 3.69 23.11 6.72
CA ALA A 70 4.96 22.93 7.42
C ALA A 70 6.10 22.57 6.45
N ALA A 71 5.85 21.71 5.47
CA ALA A 71 6.83 21.36 4.44
C ALA A 71 7.17 22.56 3.55
N ILE A 72 6.18 23.36 3.13
CA ILE A 72 6.37 24.59 2.35
C ILE A 72 7.26 25.57 3.11
N ALA A 73 6.92 25.87 4.37
CA ALA A 73 7.71 26.79 5.19
C ALA A 73 9.16 26.31 5.37
N ALA A 74 9.36 24.98 5.51
CA ALA A 74 10.68 24.40 5.64
C ALA A 74 11.48 24.45 4.33
N LEU A 75 10.87 24.22 3.16
CA LEU A 75 11.48 24.37 1.84
C LEU A 75 11.95 25.82 1.62
N GLU A 76 11.05 26.78 1.83
CA GLU A 76 11.33 28.22 1.64
C GLU A 76 12.49 28.67 2.56
N SER A 77 12.45 28.29 3.84
CA SER A 77 13.53 28.64 4.79
C SER A 77 14.85 27.91 4.52
N SER A 78 14.83 26.82 3.76
CA SER A 78 16.02 26.08 3.34
C SER A 78 16.58 26.51 1.98
N GLY A 79 16.03 27.58 1.38
CA GLY A 79 16.49 28.14 0.13
C GLY A 79 15.95 27.48 -1.14
N ALA A 80 14.85 26.75 -1.06
CA ALA A 80 14.11 26.26 -2.21
C ALA A 80 12.86 27.12 -2.46
N LYS A 81 12.22 26.97 -3.62
CA LYS A 81 10.92 27.57 -3.93
C LYS A 81 9.86 26.48 -4.03
N ALA A 82 8.88 26.51 -3.13
CA ALA A 82 7.82 25.51 -3.07
C ALA A 82 6.73 25.77 -4.13
N GLN A 83 6.26 24.71 -4.79
CA GLN A 83 5.17 24.73 -5.76
C GLN A 83 4.14 23.66 -5.40
N VAL A 84 3.00 24.08 -4.85
CA VAL A 84 1.95 23.16 -4.37
C VAL A 84 1.01 22.79 -5.49
N PHE A 85 0.65 21.50 -5.55
CA PHE A 85 -0.43 21.00 -6.39
C PHE A 85 -1.16 19.84 -5.69
N GLY A 86 -2.44 19.65 -6.05
CA GLY A 86 -3.29 18.60 -5.45
C GLY A 86 -3.18 17.26 -6.15
N THR A 87 -3.32 16.18 -5.40
CA THR A 87 -3.51 14.83 -5.93
C THR A 87 -4.87 14.27 -5.50
N PRO A 88 -5.56 13.47 -6.36
CA PRO A 88 -6.86 12.92 -6.01
C PRO A 88 -6.75 11.86 -4.90
N THR A 89 -7.88 11.62 -4.21
CA THR A 89 -8.00 10.57 -3.21
C THR A 89 -9.35 9.87 -3.34
N VAL A 90 -9.34 8.55 -3.30
CA VAL A 90 -10.52 7.71 -3.11
C VAL A 90 -10.40 7.04 -1.75
N SER A 91 -11.45 7.11 -0.94
CA SER A 91 -11.48 6.48 0.37
C SER A 91 -11.91 5.02 0.25
N ASP A 92 -10.99 4.10 0.57
CA ASP A 92 -11.31 2.67 0.57
C ASP A 92 -12.40 2.34 1.60
N GLY A 93 -12.36 2.94 2.80
CA GLY A 93 -13.37 2.72 3.83
C GLY A 93 -14.78 3.19 3.45
N ILE A 94 -14.89 4.28 2.67
CA ILE A 94 -16.20 4.80 2.20
C ILE A 94 -16.66 4.05 0.95
N GLY A 95 -15.73 3.67 0.07
CA GLY A 95 -16.05 2.95 -1.17
C GLY A 95 -16.37 1.46 -0.97
N MET A 96 -15.99 0.89 0.18
CA MET A 96 -16.14 -0.54 0.48
C MET A 96 -17.58 -1.02 0.30
N GLY A 97 -17.77 -2.16 -0.38
CA GLY A 97 -19.11 -2.73 -0.66
C GLY A 97 -19.91 -1.99 -1.73
N THR A 98 -19.32 -1.04 -2.45
CA THR A 98 -19.97 -0.29 -3.54
C THR A 98 -19.18 -0.34 -4.84
N GLU A 99 -19.81 0.04 -5.97
CA GLU A 99 -19.11 0.23 -7.25
C GLU A 99 -17.98 1.27 -7.18
N GLY A 100 -18.04 2.20 -6.22
CA GLY A 100 -16.99 3.20 -5.96
C GLY A 100 -15.64 2.56 -5.63
N MET A 101 -15.65 1.35 -5.05
CA MET A 101 -14.42 0.64 -4.70
C MET A 101 -13.53 0.29 -5.91
N LYS A 102 -14.10 0.16 -7.10
CA LYS A 102 -13.35 -0.04 -8.35
C LYS A 102 -12.40 1.12 -8.65
N TYR A 103 -12.77 2.34 -8.27
CA TYR A 103 -11.93 3.52 -8.46
C TYR A 103 -10.75 3.60 -7.47
N SER A 104 -10.76 2.82 -6.40
CA SER A 104 -9.68 2.84 -5.40
C SER A 104 -8.34 2.47 -6.04
N LEU A 105 -8.15 1.26 -6.58
CA LEU A 105 -6.88 0.88 -7.19
C LEU A 105 -6.55 1.70 -8.44
N VAL A 106 -7.56 2.05 -9.23
CA VAL A 106 -7.39 2.91 -10.41
C VAL A 106 -6.82 4.28 -10.02
N SER A 107 -7.21 4.82 -8.85
CA SER A 107 -6.66 6.10 -8.37
C SER A 107 -5.16 6.04 -8.10
N ARG A 108 -4.56 4.87 -7.85
CA ARG A 108 -3.11 4.70 -7.72
C ARG A 108 -2.37 5.18 -8.97
N GLU A 109 -2.84 4.77 -10.14
CA GLU A 109 -2.26 5.20 -11.42
C GLU A 109 -2.50 6.69 -11.67
N VAL A 110 -3.74 7.17 -11.43
CA VAL A 110 -4.07 8.59 -11.59
C VAL A 110 -3.23 9.49 -10.68
N ILE A 111 -2.96 9.07 -9.45
CA ILE A 111 -2.08 9.79 -8.52
C ILE A 111 -0.66 9.83 -9.07
N ALA A 112 -0.14 8.69 -9.52
CA ALA A 112 1.20 8.61 -10.10
C ALA A 112 1.32 9.51 -11.32
N ASP A 113 0.38 9.42 -12.26
CA ASP A 113 0.34 10.23 -13.48
C ASP A 113 0.19 11.73 -13.18
N SER A 114 -0.64 12.11 -12.19
CA SER A 114 -0.83 13.53 -11.84
C SER A 114 0.44 14.16 -11.24
N ILE A 115 1.18 13.43 -10.43
CA ILE A 115 2.46 13.88 -9.88
C ILE A 115 3.49 13.98 -11.02
N GLU A 116 3.58 12.97 -11.86
CA GLU A 116 4.50 12.92 -12.98
C GLU A 116 4.27 14.08 -13.95
N VAL A 117 3.01 14.36 -14.30
CA VAL A 117 2.62 15.51 -15.16
C VAL A 117 3.10 16.84 -14.58
N CYS A 118 2.90 17.08 -13.27
CA CYS A 118 3.33 18.32 -12.63
C CYS A 118 4.86 18.42 -12.55
N VAL A 119 5.53 17.38 -12.08
CA VAL A 119 6.98 17.38 -11.88
C VAL A 119 7.74 17.54 -13.21
N ASN A 120 7.35 16.79 -14.23
CA ASN A 120 8.02 16.82 -15.54
C ASN A 120 7.57 18.00 -16.40
N GLY A 121 6.27 18.32 -16.42
CA GLY A 121 5.73 19.42 -17.21
C GLY A 121 6.23 20.80 -16.75
N LEU A 122 6.50 20.95 -15.45
CA LEU A 122 6.99 22.21 -14.87
C LEU A 122 8.50 22.20 -14.54
N TRP A 123 9.22 21.13 -14.93
CA TRP A 123 10.66 21.01 -14.73
C TRP A 123 11.10 21.17 -13.27
N GLN A 124 10.36 20.61 -12.32
CA GLN A 124 10.69 20.70 -10.91
C GLN A 124 11.99 19.96 -10.58
N ASP A 125 12.80 20.50 -9.67
CA ASP A 125 14.11 19.95 -9.26
C ASP A 125 14.01 18.88 -8.19
N GLY A 126 12.86 18.81 -7.52
CA GLY A 126 12.55 17.80 -6.51
C GLY A 126 11.07 17.81 -6.15
N VAL A 127 10.63 16.83 -5.35
CA VAL A 127 9.23 16.71 -4.94
C VAL A 127 9.06 16.12 -3.54
N VAL A 128 8.24 16.77 -2.71
CA VAL A 128 7.66 16.20 -1.49
C VAL A 128 6.30 15.63 -1.83
N VAL A 129 6.10 14.34 -1.60
CA VAL A 129 4.78 13.69 -1.77
C VAL A 129 4.15 13.49 -0.40
N ILE A 130 2.96 14.03 -0.19
CA ILE A 130 2.21 13.94 1.07
C ILE A 130 0.91 13.17 0.82
N GLY A 131 0.75 12.02 1.47
CA GLY A 131 -0.43 11.19 1.30
C GLY A 131 -0.80 10.40 2.54
N GLY A 132 -2.07 10.03 2.67
CA GLY A 132 -2.60 9.33 3.84
C GLY A 132 -3.35 8.05 3.50
N CYS A 133 -4.24 8.08 2.52
CA CYS A 133 -5.09 6.94 2.19
C CYS A 133 -4.33 5.86 1.42
N ASP A 134 -4.89 4.66 1.38
CA ASP A 134 -4.29 3.41 0.89
C ASP A 134 -3.59 3.54 -0.46
N LYS A 135 -4.18 4.23 -1.42
CA LYS A 135 -3.65 4.34 -2.79
C LYS A 135 -2.78 5.58 -3.03
N ASN A 136 -2.86 6.59 -2.12
CA ASN A 136 -1.89 7.68 -2.12
C ASN A 136 -0.47 7.16 -1.88
N MET A 137 -0.33 6.14 -1.02
CA MET A 137 0.96 5.57 -0.65
C MET A 137 1.70 4.99 -1.88
N PRO A 138 1.20 3.93 -2.54
CA PRO A 138 1.89 3.37 -3.69
C PRO A 138 1.88 4.29 -4.90
N GLY A 139 0.81 5.07 -5.15
CA GLY A 139 0.75 6.01 -6.27
C GLY A 139 1.85 7.07 -6.20
N GLY A 140 2.06 7.65 -5.01
CA GLY A 140 3.14 8.61 -4.80
C GLY A 140 4.54 7.97 -4.96
N MET A 141 4.74 6.73 -4.47
CA MET A 141 6.03 6.06 -4.61
C MET A 141 6.32 5.67 -6.07
N ILE A 142 5.31 5.23 -6.83
CA ILE A 142 5.41 5.00 -8.28
C ILE A 142 5.84 6.29 -8.99
N ALA A 143 5.20 7.42 -8.68
CA ALA A 143 5.58 8.72 -9.25
C ALA A 143 7.03 9.11 -8.95
N LEU A 144 7.48 8.91 -7.70
CA LEU A 144 8.88 9.14 -7.32
C LEU A 144 9.85 8.27 -8.13
N ALA A 145 9.54 6.98 -8.29
CA ALA A 145 10.35 6.07 -9.09
C ALA A 145 10.38 6.44 -10.58
N ARG A 146 9.23 6.82 -11.18
CA ARG A 146 9.12 7.20 -12.60
C ARG A 146 9.83 8.51 -12.90
N THR A 147 9.58 9.55 -12.11
CA THR A 147 10.16 10.89 -12.34
C THR A 147 11.66 10.92 -12.06
N ASN A 148 12.10 10.11 -11.12
CA ASN A 148 13.50 9.96 -10.70
C ASN A 148 14.22 11.32 -10.46
N VAL A 149 13.49 12.30 -9.95
CA VAL A 149 14.06 13.53 -9.37
C VAL A 149 14.20 13.34 -7.87
N PRO A 150 15.12 14.06 -7.18
CA PRO A 150 15.18 14.00 -5.73
C PRO A 150 13.79 14.12 -5.10
N GLY A 151 13.40 13.19 -4.26
CA GLY A 151 12.04 13.15 -3.75
C GLY A 151 11.91 12.39 -2.45
N ILE A 152 10.96 12.79 -1.61
CA ILE A 152 10.70 12.18 -0.31
C ILE A 152 9.21 11.94 -0.12
N TYR A 153 8.86 10.83 0.55
CA TYR A 153 7.48 10.53 0.90
C TYR A 153 7.17 10.92 2.35
N VAL A 154 6.12 11.71 2.56
CA VAL A 154 5.60 12.10 3.87
C VAL A 154 4.25 11.43 4.09
N TYR A 155 4.21 10.43 4.96
CA TYR A 155 2.97 9.80 5.39
C TYR A 155 2.15 10.74 6.26
N GLY A 156 0.84 10.79 6.03
CA GLY A 156 -0.09 11.66 6.75
C GLY A 156 -0.26 11.36 8.24
N GLY A 157 0.11 10.16 8.66
CA GLY A 157 -0.05 9.71 10.04
C GLY A 157 -1.35 8.92 10.25
N THR A 158 -1.37 8.14 11.33
CA THR A 158 -2.47 7.24 11.68
C THR A 158 -3.52 7.95 12.54
N ILE A 159 -4.77 7.46 12.48
CA ILE A 159 -5.85 7.86 13.39
C ILE A 159 -5.63 7.26 14.78
N LYS A 160 -6.08 7.92 15.84
CA LYS A 160 -6.11 7.34 17.18
C LYS A 160 -7.22 6.30 17.32
N ALA A 161 -7.13 5.43 18.33
CA ALA A 161 -8.21 4.51 18.65
C ALA A 161 -9.50 5.26 19.01
N GLY A 162 -10.63 4.74 18.57
CA GLY A 162 -11.94 5.11 19.07
C GLY A 162 -12.24 4.38 20.39
N HIS A 163 -13.26 4.82 21.11
CA HIS A 163 -13.65 4.18 22.39
C HIS A 163 -15.17 4.13 22.51
N TYR A 164 -15.69 2.96 22.88
CA TYR A 164 -17.10 2.80 23.23
C TYR A 164 -17.29 1.70 24.27
N LYS A 165 -18.04 1.98 25.33
CA LYS A 165 -18.32 1.04 26.44
C LYS A 165 -17.06 0.30 26.95
N GLY A 166 -15.94 1.03 27.14
CA GLY A 166 -14.68 0.50 27.67
C GLY A 166 -13.87 -0.33 26.68
N LYS A 167 -14.22 -0.35 25.39
CA LYS A 167 -13.48 -1.05 24.33
C LYS A 167 -12.84 -0.07 23.37
N ASP A 168 -11.63 -0.36 22.93
CA ASP A 168 -10.95 0.35 21.87
C ASP A 168 -11.51 -0.08 20.51
N LEU A 169 -11.82 0.91 19.67
CA LEU A 169 -12.43 0.75 18.37
C LEU A 169 -11.50 1.22 17.25
N ASN A 170 -11.78 0.70 16.05
CA ASN A 170 -11.23 1.17 14.78
C ASN A 170 -12.27 0.93 13.67
N ILE A 171 -11.96 1.31 12.43
CA ILE A 171 -12.91 1.15 11.32
C ILE A 171 -13.38 -0.31 11.11
N VAL A 172 -12.53 -1.31 11.36
CA VAL A 172 -12.92 -2.73 11.24
C VAL A 172 -13.97 -3.09 12.27
N SER A 173 -13.92 -2.49 13.48
CA SER A 173 -14.95 -2.68 14.51
C SER A 173 -16.34 -2.28 14.02
N ALA A 174 -16.44 -1.25 13.17
CA ALA A 174 -17.73 -0.85 12.58
C ALA A 174 -18.24 -1.88 11.56
N PHE A 175 -17.33 -2.49 10.75
CA PHE A 175 -17.73 -3.57 9.83
C PHE A 175 -18.16 -4.84 10.58
N GLU A 176 -17.44 -5.20 11.67
CA GLU A 176 -17.79 -6.33 12.54
C GLU A 176 -19.14 -6.10 13.22
N ALA A 177 -19.41 -4.88 13.71
CA ALA A 177 -20.66 -4.51 14.36
C ALA A 177 -21.89 -4.68 13.43
N VAL A 178 -21.74 -4.44 12.12
CA VAL A 178 -22.80 -4.74 11.14
C VAL A 178 -23.11 -6.25 11.13
N GLY A 179 -22.10 -7.11 11.13
CA GLY A 179 -22.29 -8.56 11.19
C GLY A 179 -22.93 -9.03 12.50
N GLU A 180 -22.54 -8.45 13.63
CA GLU A 180 -23.12 -8.75 14.94
C GLU A 180 -24.59 -8.29 15.03
N PHE A 181 -24.90 -7.10 14.53
CA PHE A 181 -26.27 -6.56 14.49
C PHE A 181 -27.19 -7.42 13.61
N THR A 182 -26.77 -7.76 12.41
CA THR A 182 -27.56 -8.61 11.49
C THR A 182 -27.80 -10.03 12.01
N SER A 183 -26.91 -10.51 12.88
CA SER A 183 -27.06 -11.81 13.58
C SER A 183 -27.84 -11.70 14.92
N GLY A 184 -28.36 -10.53 15.27
CA GLY A 184 -29.11 -10.29 16.49
C GLY A 184 -28.28 -10.27 17.78
N ARG A 185 -26.95 -10.18 17.69
CA ARG A 185 -26.04 -10.17 18.85
C ARG A 185 -25.69 -8.75 19.33
N LEU A 186 -26.03 -7.72 18.57
CA LEU A 186 -25.79 -6.33 18.91
C LEU A 186 -27.11 -5.55 18.85
N THR A 187 -27.32 -4.60 19.76
CA THR A 187 -28.48 -3.71 19.73
C THR A 187 -28.28 -2.58 18.71
N GLU A 188 -29.36 -1.93 18.28
CA GLU A 188 -29.29 -0.73 17.42
C GLU A 188 -28.53 0.42 18.09
N GLU A 189 -28.75 0.61 19.41
CA GLU A 189 -28.04 1.61 20.21
C GLU A 189 -26.53 1.35 20.22
N ASP A 190 -26.11 0.09 20.39
CA ASP A 190 -24.69 -0.28 20.38
C ASP A 190 -24.07 -0.13 18.99
N LEU A 191 -24.79 -0.52 17.93
CA LEU A 191 -24.35 -0.29 16.55
C LEU A 191 -24.10 1.20 16.30
N LYS A 192 -25.05 2.07 16.71
CA LYS A 192 -24.91 3.53 16.59
C LYS A 192 -23.76 4.07 17.43
N GLY A 193 -23.56 3.52 18.63
CA GLY A 193 -22.42 3.86 19.48
C GLY A 193 -21.08 3.53 18.86
N VAL A 194 -20.94 2.35 18.25
CA VAL A 194 -19.73 1.97 17.51
C VAL A 194 -19.53 2.87 16.28
N GLU A 195 -20.57 3.10 15.47
CA GLU A 195 -20.54 3.97 14.28
C GLU A 195 -19.98 5.36 14.60
N GLN A 196 -20.46 5.98 15.67
CA GLN A 196 -20.08 7.35 16.03
C GLN A 196 -18.69 7.48 16.63
N ASN A 197 -18.13 6.40 17.18
CA ASN A 197 -16.90 6.44 17.98
C ASN A 197 -15.72 5.67 17.36
N ALA A 198 -15.93 4.92 16.27
CA ALA A 198 -14.86 4.09 15.68
C ALA A 198 -13.72 4.91 15.05
N CYS A 199 -14.00 6.12 14.55
CA CYS A 199 -13.05 6.96 13.81
C CYS A 199 -12.97 8.38 14.42
N PRO A 200 -12.18 8.61 15.48
CA PRO A 200 -12.14 9.87 16.22
C PRO A 200 -11.18 10.90 15.59
N GLY A 201 -11.55 11.55 14.48
CA GLY A 201 -10.78 12.64 13.87
C GLY A 201 -9.98 12.25 12.63
N SER A 202 -8.87 12.95 12.35
CA SER A 202 -8.06 12.77 11.15
C SER A 202 -6.95 11.74 11.33
N GLY A 203 -6.60 11.09 10.22
CA GLY A 203 -5.54 10.09 10.12
C GLY A 203 -6.00 8.84 9.36
N SER A 204 -5.04 8.06 8.89
CA SER A 204 -5.30 6.78 8.24
C SER A 204 -5.68 5.70 9.24
N CYS A 205 -6.29 4.62 8.78
CA CYS A 205 -6.75 3.51 9.64
C CYS A 205 -5.66 3.05 10.64
N GLY A 206 -6.06 2.83 11.92
CA GLY A 206 -5.10 2.61 13.01
C GLY A 206 -4.39 1.24 13.02
N GLY A 207 -4.95 0.21 12.39
CA GLY A 207 -4.31 -1.12 12.31
C GLY A 207 -3.22 -1.20 11.24
N MET A 208 -2.50 -2.33 11.19
CA MET A 208 -1.50 -2.62 10.16
C MET A 208 -2.20 -3.04 8.84
N TYR A 209 -3.10 -2.17 8.39
CA TYR A 209 -3.80 -2.25 7.10
C TYR A 209 -2.93 -1.64 6.01
N THR A 210 -3.48 -1.38 4.81
CA THR A 210 -2.65 -1.02 3.66
C THR A 210 -1.83 0.25 3.87
N ALA A 211 -2.43 1.34 4.37
CA ALA A 211 -1.71 2.61 4.55
C ALA A 211 -0.52 2.49 5.53
N ASN A 212 -0.73 1.89 6.72
CA ASN A 212 0.34 1.69 7.70
C ASN A 212 1.39 0.68 7.23
N THR A 213 0.99 -0.35 6.48
CA THR A 213 1.92 -1.30 5.85
C THR A 213 2.85 -0.59 4.87
N MET A 214 2.29 0.20 3.97
CA MET A 214 3.07 0.92 2.97
C MET A 214 3.96 1.98 3.60
N SER A 215 3.46 2.77 4.58
CA SER A 215 4.27 3.77 5.25
C SER A 215 5.45 3.14 6.02
N SER A 216 5.22 2.04 6.73
CA SER A 216 6.25 1.28 7.45
C SER A 216 7.33 0.76 6.49
N SER A 217 6.91 0.24 5.36
CA SER A 217 7.83 -0.24 4.34
C SER A 217 8.64 0.88 3.67
N PHE A 218 8.11 2.11 3.58
CA PHE A 218 8.83 3.25 3.02
C PHE A 218 9.96 3.76 3.92
N GLU A 219 9.84 3.61 5.25
CA GLU A 219 10.99 3.81 6.14
C GLU A 219 12.10 2.80 5.85
N ALA A 220 11.76 1.52 5.73
CA ALA A 220 12.72 0.46 5.43
C ALA A 220 13.30 0.53 4.02
N LEU A 221 12.52 1.05 3.06
CA LEU A 221 12.97 1.35 1.70
C LEU A 221 13.98 2.52 1.67
N GLY A 222 13.97 3.38 2.68
CA GLY A 222 14.82 4.57 2.77
C GLY A 222 14.21 5.83 2.14
N MET A 223 12.93 5.82 1.73
CA MET A 223 12.24 6.92 1.05
C MET A 223 11.43 7.82 1.99
N SER A 224 11.37 7.50 3.28
CA SER A 224 10.75 8.27 4.37
C SER A 224 11.68 8.35 5.57
N LEU A 225 11.49 9.37 6.41
CA LEU A 225 12.31 9.52 7.62
C LEU A 225 11.95 8.47 8.69
N PRO A 226 12.90 8.07 9.54
CA PRO A 226 12.65 7.20 10.68
C PRO A 226 11.54 7.73 11.60
N TYR A 227 10.75 6.83 12.17
CA TYR A 227 9.58 7.09 13.02
C TYR A 227 8.38 7.75 12.32
N SER A 228 8.50 8.20 11.07
CA SER A 228 7.46 8.98 10.38
C SER A 228 6.19 8.18 10.08
N SER A 229 6.28 6.85 9.97
CA SER A 229 5.18 5.97 9.57
C SER A 229 4.18 5.63 10.66
N THR A 230 4.54 5.76 11.94
CA THR A 230 3.71 5.31 13.07
C THR A 230 3.14 6.46 13.91
N MET A 231 3.55 7.70 13.64
CA MET A 231 3.01 8.90 14.31
C MET A 231 1.53 9.10 14.00
N SER A 232 0.77 9.55 15.00
CA SER A 232 -0.61 9.97 14.76
C SER A 232 -0.67 11.29 13.97
N ASN A 233 -1.65 11.41 13.08
CA ASN A 233 -1.83 12.62 12.28
C ASN A 233 -1.98 13.89 13.14
N ILE A 234 -2.65 13.80 14.28
CA ILE A 234 -2.95 14.96 15.13
C ILE A 234 -1.78 15.38 16.05
N ASP A 235 -0.71 14.60 16.11
CA ASP A 235 0.43 14.89 16.98
C ASP A 235 1.33 15.97 16.35
N GLN A 236 1.82 16.93 17.17
CA GLN A 236 2.73 17.99 16.71
C GLN A 236 4.00 17.42 16.09
N LYS A 237 4.55 16.34 16.66
CA LYS A 237 5.72 15.65 16.11
C LYS A 237 5.54 15.21 14.64
N LYS A 238 4.30 14.98 14.20
CA LYS A 238 4.01 14.65 12.80
C LYS A 238 4.20 15.87 11.89
N VAL A 239 3.80 17.03 12.35
CA VAL A 239 4.02 18.32 11.65
C VAL A 239 5.53 18.61 11.57
N ASP A 240 6.24 18.44 12.69
CA ASP A 240 7.69 18.63 12.76
C ASP A 240 8.44 17.66 11.82
N SER A 241 7.98 16.40 11.74
CA SER A 241 8.52 15.39 10.82
C SER A 241 8.30 15.77 9.35
N ALA A 242 7.17 16.41 9.00
CA ALA A 242 6.93 16.88 7.63
C ALA A 242 7.88 18.04 7.27
N ALA A 243 8.09 18.97 8.19
CA ALA A 243 9.07 20.06 8.02
C ALA A 243 10.50 19.51 7.87
N GLU A 244 10.88 18.53 8.69
CA GLU A 244 12.22 17.92 8.59
C GLU A 244 12.39 17.13 7.29
N SER A 245 11.36 16.44 6.82
CA SER A 245 11.39 15.77 5.52
C SER A 245 11.69 16.74 4.38
N ALA A 246 11.13 17.94 4.43
CA ALA A 246 11.39 18.99 3.45
C ALA A 246 12.85 19.50 3.50
N ARG A 247 13.43 19.67 4.71
CA ARG A 247 14.85 20.06 4.86
C ARG A 247 15.78 18.97 4.31
N VAL A 248 15.50 17.71 4.65
CA VAL A 248 16.27 16.56 4.14
C VAL A 248 16.19 16.48 2.62
N LEU A 249 15.04 16.78 2.01
CA LEU A 249 14.92 16.81 0.56
C LEU A 249 15.83 17.90 -0.07
N VAL A 250 15.94 19.09 0.52
CA VAL A 250 16.85 20.11 0.00
C VAL A 250 18.30 19.62 0.04
N GLU A 251 18.71 18.91 1.10
CA GLU A 251 20.04 18.29 1.16
C GLU A 251 20.20 17.16 0.13
N ALA A 252 19.15 16.38 -0.13
CA ALA A 252 19.16 15.36 -1.18
C ALA A 252 19.32 15.99 -2.58
N ILE A 253 18.69 17.14 -2.85
CA ILE A 253 18.87 17.90 -4.09
C ILE A 253 20.34 18.35 -4.23
N LYS A 254 20.96 18.88 -3.18
CA LYS A 254 22.38 19.27 -3.18
C LYS A 254 23.30 18.10 -3.52
N LYS A 255 23.00 16.93 -2.97
CA LYS A 255 23.75 15.68 -3.18
C LYS A 255 23.34 14.94 -4.45
N ASN A 256 22.25 15.35 -5.12
CA ASN A 256 21.62 14.68 -6.26
C ASN A 256 21.26 13.21 -5.97
N ILE A 257 20.73 12.94 -4.76
CA ILE A 257 20.21 11.62 -4.39
C ILE A 257 18.82 11.46 -4.99
N ARG A 258 18.64 10.45 -5.83
CA ARG A 258 17.41 10.20 -6.58
C ARG A 258 16.69 8.94 -6.09
N PRO A 259 15.39 8.81 -6.30
CA PRO A 259 14.64 7.62 -5.89
C PRO A 259 15.25 6.29 -6.39
N ARG A 260 15.73 6.21 -7.64
CA ARG A 260 16.33 4.97 -8.17
C ARG A 260 17.73 4.66 -7.64
N ASP A 261 18.38 5.60 -6.95
CA ASP A 261 19.61 5.33 -6.18
C ASP A 261 19.28 4.60 -4.88
N ILE A 262 18.07 4.84 -4.33
CA ILE A 262 17.57 4.30 -3.07
C ILE A 262 16.75 3.02 -3.32
N ILE A 263 15.83 3.07 -4.29
CA ILE A 263 14.96 1.94 -4.64
C ILE A 263 15.79 0.95 -5.46
N THR A 264 16.30 -0.06 -4.80
CA THR A 264 17.13 -1.14 -5.34
C THR A 264 16.55 -2.49 -4.96
N LYS A 265 17.03 -3.59 -5.54
CA LYS A 265 16.57 -4.93 -5.15
C LYS A 265 16.76 -5.18 -3.65
N LYS A 266 17.91 -4.76 -3.07
CA LYS A 266 18.19 -4.88 -1.63
C LYS A 266 17.23 -4.07 -0.76
N SER A 267 16.93 -2.82 -1.14
CA SER A 267 16.01 -1.98 -0.36
C SER A 267 14.55 -2.45 -0.50
N LEU A 268 14.16 -3.05 -1.64
CA LEU A 268 12.88 -3.74 -1.78
C LEU A 268 12.81 -4.96 -0.84
N GLU A 269 13.90 -5.73 -0.71
CA GLU A 269 13.98 -6.82 0.27
C GLU A 269 13.83 -6.30 1.70
N ASN A 270 14.45 -5.18 2.06
CA ASN A 270 14.28 -4.53 3.36
C ASN A 270 12.82 -4.15 3.62
N ALA A 271 12.18 -3.50 2.65
CA ALA A 271 10.78 -3.10 2.74
C ALA A 271 9.85 -4.30 2.96
N VAL A 272 10.02 -5.36 2.16
CA VAL A 272 9.22 -6.59 2.28
C VAL A 272 9.53 -7.34 3.59
N SER A 273 10.78 -7.33 4.07
CA SER A 273 11.13 -7.90 5.38
C SER A 273 10.37 -7.21 6.51
N VAL A 274 10.28 -5.87 6.49
CA VAL A 274 9.47 -5.13 7.48
C VAL A 274 7.99 -5.47 7.34
N ILE A 275 7.44 -5.56 6.12
CA ILE A 275 6.05 -5.97 5.89
C ILE A 275 5.77 -7.34 6.54
N MET A 276 6.66 -8.31 6.33
CA MET A 276 6.53 -9.65 6.94
C MET A 276 6.58 -9.58 8.46
N ALA A 277 7.52 -8.80 9.00
CA ALA A 277 7.74 -8.69 10.45
C ALA A 277 6.59 -8.02 11.20
N VAL A 278 5.87 -7.09 10.56
CA VAL A 278 4.75 -6.35 11.20
C VAL A 278 3.37 -6.94 10.91
N GLY A 279 3.26 -8.00 10.13
CA GLY A 279 1.97 -8.58 9.79
C GLY A 279 1.13 -7.72 8.83
N GLY A 280 1.76 -7.16 7.79
CA GLY A 280 1.16 -6.18 6.88
C GLY A 280 0.05 -6.70 5.96
N SER A 281 -0.48 -5.83 5.11
CA SER A 281 -1.57 -6.09 4.18
C SER A 281 -1.13 -6.89 2.94
N THR A 282 -2.00 -7.77 2.43
CA THR A 282 -1.84 -8.49 1.14
C THR A 282 -1.67 -7.53 -0.04
N ASN A 283 -2.26 -6.33 0.04
CA ASN A 283 -2.13 -5.29 -0.99
C ASN A 283 -0.67 -4.88 -1.24
N ALA A 284 0.21 -5.04 -0.24
CA ALA A 284 1.63 -4.73 -0.38
C ALA A 284 2.29 -5.56 -1.49
N VAL A 285 1.87 -6.80 -1.72
CA VAL A 285 2.39 -7.62 -2.81
C VAL A 285 2.14 -6.93 -4.16
N LEU A 286 0.88 -6.55 -4.42
CA LEU A 286 0.50 -5.86 -5.64
C LEU A 286 1.24 -4.51 -5.80
N HIS A 287 1.36 -3.75 -4.70
CA HIS A 287 1.94 -2.42 -4.75
C HIS A 287 3.47 -2.44 -4.90
N PHE A 288 4.17 -3.39 -4.28
CA PHE A 288 5.62 -3.50 -4.46
C PHE A 288 6.02 -4.07 -5.83
N LEU A 289 5.18 -4.93 -6.45
CA LEU A 289 5.34 -5.30 -7.86
C LEU A 289 5.24 -4.06 -8.76
N ALA A 290 4.27 -3.17 -8.50
CA ALA A 290 4.10 -1.93 -9.26
C ALA A 290 5.25 -0.92 -9.02
N ILE A 291 5.71 -0.75 -7.78
CA ILE A 291 6.85 0.13 -7.46
C ILE A 291 8.13 -0.37 -8.10
N ALA A 292 8.38 -1.69 -8.06
CA ALA A 292 9.54 -2.31 -8.70
C ALA A 292 9.51 -2.13 -10.22
N SER A 293 8.34 -2.30 -10.85
CA SER A 293 8.13 -2.02 -12.27
C SER A 293 8.46 -0.56 -12.61
N ALA A 294 7.94 0.39 -11.82
CA ALA A 294 8.22 1.83 -12.00
C ALA A 294 9.70 2.20 -11.79
N ALA A 295 10.41 1.46 -10.94
CA ALA A 295 11.84 1.63 -10.71
C ALA A 295 12.72 0.83 -11.69
N GLU A 296 12.13 0.09 -12.62
CA GLU A 296 12.80 -0.77 -13.61
C GLU A 296 13.64 -1.89 -12.95
N ILE A 297 13.13 -2.46 -11.85
CA ILE A 297 13.80 -3.54 -11.10
C ILE A 297 13.12 -4.88 -11.41
N ASP A 298 13.91 -5.89 -11.74
CA ASP A 298 13.44 -7.26 -11.86
C ASP A 298 13.05 -7.82 -10.48
N TRP A 299 11.74 -7.83 -10.23
CA TRP A 299 11.10 -8.23 -9.00
C TRP A 299 9.83 -9.01 -9.28
N THR A 300 9.68 -10.16 -8.66
CA THR A 300 8.57 -11.07 -8.91
C THR A 300 7.80 -11.41 -7.64
N ILE A 301 6.64 -12.03 -7.81
CA ILE A 301 5.83 -12.52 -6.69
C ILE A 301 6.60 -13.56 -5.86
N ASP A 302 7.53 -14.31 -6.46
CA ASP A 302 8.33 -15.34 -5.78
C ASP A 302 9.35 -14.74 -4.79
N ASP A 303 9.77 -13.48 -4.97
CA ASP A 303 10.64 -12.78 -4.02
C ASP A 303 9.95 -12.60 -2.66
N PHE A 304 8.63 -12.40 -2.63
CA PHE A 304 7.87 -12.33 -1.38
C PHE A 304 7.90 -13.67 -0.62
N GLU A 305 7.72 -14.78 -1.32
CA GLU A 305 7.77 -16.10 -0.69
C GLU A 305 9.17 -16.43 -0.15
N ARG A 306 10.23 -16.04 -0.89
CA ARG A 306 11.62 -16.20 -0.45
C ARG A 306 11.88 -15.45 0.86
N ILE A 307 11.40 -14.21 0.98
CA ILE A 307 11.56 -13.39 2.18
C ILE A 307 10.69 -13.92 3.32
N ARG A 308 9.44 -14.32 3.04
CA ARG A 308 8.50 -14.88 4.03
C ARG A 308 9.11 -16.03 4.83
N LYS A 309 9.83 -16.93 4.15
CA LYS A 309 10.45 -18.11 4.79
C LYS A 309 11.56 -17.75 5.80
N ARG A 310 12.13 -16.55 5.69
CA ARG A 310 13.26 -16.11 6.50
C ARG A 310 12.86 -15.18 7.63
N VAL A 311 11.82 -14.38 7.42
CA VAL A 311 11.46 -13.29 8.32
C VAL A 311 10.26 -13.70 9.17
N PRO A 312 10.42 -13.78 10.51
CA PRO A 312 9.32 -14.05 11.43
C PRO A 312 8.41 -12.82 11.60
N VAL A 313 7.17 -13.04 12.06
CA VAL A 313 6.30 -11.95 12.54
C VAL A 313 6.70 -11.62 13.99
N ILE A 314 7.14 -10.39 14.22
CA ILE A 314 7.61 -9.93 15.55
C ILE A 314 6.78 -8.78 16.13
N ALA A 315 5.79 -8.26 15.41
CA ALA A 315 4.90 -7.23 15.94
C ALA A 315 3.48 -7.77 16.14
N ASP A 316 2.90 -7.50 17.32
CA ASP A 316 1.54 -7.91 17.71
C ASP A 316 0.53 -6.85 17.27
N MET A 317 0.23 -6.79 15.96
CA MET A 317 -0.57 -5.74 15.34
C MET A 317 -1.91 -6.26 14.81
N LYS A 318 -2.98 -5.46 14.99
CA LYS A 318 -4.25 -5.73 14.30
C LYS A 318 -4.03 -5.71 12.77
N PRO A 319 -4.75 -6.58 12.00
CA PRO A 319 -5.90 -7.38 12.39
C PRO A 319 -5.56 -8.74 13.03
N SER A 320 -4.35 -9.27 12.86
CA SER A 320 -3.98 -10.61 13.35
C SER A 320 -3.49 -10.62 14.80
N GLY A 321 -3.34 -9.46 15.41
CA GLY A 321 -2.89 -9.24 16.78
C GLY A 321 -3.75 -8.22 17.52
N THR A 322 -3.17 -7.57 18.53
CA THR A 322 -3.89 -6.79 19.52
C THR A 322 -3.81 -5.27 19.31
N TYR A 323 -2.62 -4.77 18.92
CA TYR A 323 -2.27 -3.35 19.01
C TYR A 323 -2.48 -2.56 17.71
N LEU A 324 -2.48 -1.23 17.82
CA LEU A 324 -2.59 -0.28 16.72
C LEU A 324 -1.24 0.45 16.46
N ALA A 325 -1.14 1.19 15.36
CA ALA A 325 0.08 1.89 15.00
C ALA A 325 0.58 2.92 16.05
N PRO A 326 -0.29 3.65 16.77
CA PRO A 326 0.19 4.49 17.89
C PRO A 326 0.88 3.69 19.00
N ASP A 327 0.42 2.47 19.31
CA ASP A 327 1.06 1.60 20.29
C ASP A 327 2.43 1.14 19.81
N LEU A 328 2.54 0.80 18.52
CA LEU A 328 3.82 0.48 17.89
C LEU A 328 4.78 1.67 17.96
N HIS A 329 4.30 2.91 17.73
CA HIS A 329 5.11 4.11 17.85
C HIS A 329 5.71 4.25 19.26
N GLN A 330 4.88 4.07 20.29
CA GLN A 330 5.31 4.13 21.69
C GLN A 330 6.28 3.01 22.05
N ALA A 331 6.15 1.84 21.43
CA ALA A 331 7.02 0.69 21.64
C ALA A 331 8.42 0.82 20.98
N GLY A 332 8.63 1.85 20.15
CA GLY A 332 9.90 2.10 19.46
C GLY A 332 9.76 2.25 17.94
N GLY A 333 8.55 2.09 17.41
CA GLY A 333 8.23 2.32 15.99
C GLY A 333 8.91 1.34 15.03
N ILE A 334 8.90 1.68 13.77
CA ILE A 334 9.55 0.88 12.71
C ILE A 334 11.07 0.83 12.86
N PRO A 335 11.77 1.90 13.31
CA PRO A 335 13.22 1.80 13.54
C PRO A 335 13.62 0.69 14.51
N GLN A 336 12.82 0.42 15.56
CA GLN A 336 13.07 -0.70 16.48
C GLN A 336 12.90 -2.06 15.78
N ILE A 337 11.87 -2.22 14.95
CA ILE A 337 11.68 -3.43 14.11
C ILE A 337 12.87 -3.61 13.17
N MET A 338 13.25 -2.54 12.45
CA MET A 338 14.39 -2.57 11.52
C MET A 338 15.70 -2.92 12.22
N LYS A 339 15.94 -2.38 13.41
CA LYS A 339 17.16 -2.69 14.19
C LYS A 339 17.22 -4.17 14.57
N ILE A 340 16.12 -4.74 15.06
CA ILE A 340 16.04 -6.17 15.38
C ILE A 340 16.31 -7.04 14.14
N LEU A 341 15.72 -6.68 13.01
CA LEU A 341 15.91 -7.42 11.75
C LEU A 341 17.35 -7.26 11.22
N LEU A 342 17.93 -6.07 11.33
CA LEU A 342 19.31 -5.80 10.91
C LEU A 342 20.31 -6.63 11.73
N ASP A 343 20.19 -6.61 13.05
CA ASP A 343 21.05 -7.38 13.96
C ASP A 343 20.88 -8.89 13.77
N GLY A 344 19.71 -9.33 13.32
CA GLY A 344 19.42 -10.71 12.94
C GLY A 344 19.84 -11.11 11.52
N GLY A 345 20.49 -10.21 10.76
CA GLY A 345 20.93 -10.48 9.37
C GLY A 345 19.76 -10.59 8.37
N LEU A 346 18.60 -9.99 8.68
CA LEU A 346 17.37 -10.04 7.87
C LEU A 346 17.11 -8.73 7.12
N LEU A 347 18.00 -7.73 7.26
CA LEU A 347 18.01 -6.49 6.48
C LEU A 347 19.40 -6.21 5.91
N HIS A 348 19.43 -5.51 4.78
CA HIS A 348 20.64 -4.99 4.15
C HIS A 348 20.96 -3.61 4.73
N GLY A 349 21.98 -3.53 5.59
CA GLY A 349 22.37 -2.30 6.26
C GLY A 349 23.08 -1.28 5.36
N ASP A 350 23.61 -1.72 4.22
CA ASP A 350 24.35 -0.92 3.24
C ASP A 350 23.47 -0.11 2.26
N CYS A 351 22.15 -0.30 2.30
CA CYS A 351 21.22 0.49 1.49
C CYS A 351 21.22 1.94 1.94
N ILE A 352 21.36 2.88 0.98
CA ILE A 352 21.27 4.32 1.26
C ILE A 352 19.82 4.76 1.43
N THR A 353 19.62 5.83 2.19
CA THR A 353 18.33 6.49 2.39
C THR A 353 18.34 7.87 1.76
N ILE A 354 17.17 8.52 1.73
CA ILE A 354 17.03 9.90 1.22
C ILE A 354 17.88 10.93 1.98
N SER A 355 18.30 10.64 3.21
CA SER A 355 19.23 11.48 3.95
C SER A 355 20.68 11.38 3.45
N GLY A 356 20.97 10.36 2.64
CA GLY A 356 22.32 10.00 2.20
C GLY A 356 23.09 9.14 3.19
N GLN A 357 22.49 8.78 4.31
CA GLN A 357 23.00 7.77 5.25
C GLN A 357 22.56 6.38 4.86
N THR A 358 23.33 5.38 5.21
CA THR A 358 22.92 3.97 5.09
C THR A 358 21.90 3.58 6.17
N ILE A 359 21.14 2.52 5.95
CA ILE A 359 20.22 1.97 6.95
C ILE A 359 20.95 1.64 8.27
N ALA A 360 22.18 1.08 8.19
CA ALA A 360 22.98 0.79 9.38
C ALA A 360 23.35 2.05 10.16
N GLU A 361 23.71 3.14 9.47
CA GLU A 361 24.02 4.44 10.11
C GLU A 361 22.79 5.07 10.74
N VAL A 362 21.63 5.01 10.07
CA VAL A 362 20.36 5.52 10.61
C VAL A 362 19.93 4.77 11.88
N LEU A 363 20.24 3.48 11.98
CA LEU A 363 19.83 2.63 13.10
C LEU A 363 20.90 2.46 14.19
N LYS A 364 22.06 3.13 14.08
CA LYS A 364 23.21 2.91 14.98
C LYS A 364 22.89 3.13 16.46
N ASP A 365 22.07 4.14 16.74
CA ASP A 365 21.73 4.56 18.11
C ASP A 365 20.42 3.91 18.63
N ILE A 366 19.80 3.04 17.83
CA ILE A 366 18.60 2.29 18.23
C ILE A 366 19.04 1.06 19.05
N PRO A 367 18.41 0.80 20.22
CA PRO A 367 18.72 -0.39 21.01
C PRO A 367 18.48 -1.69 20.23
N SER A 368 19.39 -2.68 20.39
CA SER A 368 19.26 -4.01 19.76
C SER A 368 18.06 -4.82 20.28
N LYS A 369 17.57 -4.49 21.47
CA LYS A 369 16.42 -5.17 22.09
C LYS A 369 15.30 -4.16 22.34
N PRO A 370 14.04 -4.56 22.16
CA PRO A 370 12.91 -3.72 22.53
C PRO A 370 12.84 -3.52 24.04
N ARG A 371 12.19 -2.46 24.49
CA ARG A 371 11.96 -2.21 25.92
C ARG A 371 11.16 -3.36 26.54
N THR A 372 11.41 -3.64 27.82
CA THR A 372 10.77 -4.73 28.56
C THR A 372 9.37 -4.40 29.08
N ASP A 373 9.02 -3.11 29.12
CA ASP A 373 7.73 -2.58 29.60
C ASP A 373 6.63 -2.52 28.53
N GLN A 374 6.85 -3.14 27.36
CA GLN A 374 5.89 -3.18 26.26
C GLN A 374 5.70 -4.62 25.75
N LYS A 375 4.60 -4.87 25.03
CA LYS A 375 4.23 -6.19 24.48
C LYS A 375 4.00 -6.17 22.96
N VAL A 376 4.17 -5.02 22.33
CA VAL A 376 3.89 -4.81 20.89
C VAL A 376 4.97 -5.43 20.03
N ILE A 377 6.24 -5.18 20.38
CA ILE A 377 7.41 -5.65 19.62
C ILE A 377 8.05 -6.80 20.38
N ARG A 378 8.19 -7.95 19.74
CA ARG A 378 8.86 -9.14 20.24
C ARG A 378 10.28 -9.27 19.66
N THR A 379 11.06 -10.18 20.22
CA THR A 379 12.42 -10.51 19.79
C THR A 379 12.39 -11.66 18.75
N LEU A 380 13.49 -11.88 18.03
CA LEU A 380 13.58 -12.95 17.03
C LEU A 380 13.55 -14.35 17.65
N ASP A 381 13.98 -14.48 18.89
CA ASP A 381 13.94 -15.74 19.66
C ASP A 381 12.56 -16.04 20.27
N ASN A 382 11.66 -15.05 20.30
CA ASN A 382 10.28 -15.21 20.76
C ASN A 382 9.27 -14.49 19.84
N PRO A 383 9.19 -14.83 18.55
CA PRO A 383 8.30 -14.17 17.60
C PRO A 383 6.83 -14.49 17.86
N MET A 384 5.92 -13.73 17.24
CA MET A 384 4.50 -14.08 17.18
C MET A 384 4.28 -15.34 16.35
N TYR A 385 4.95 -15.40 15.20
CA TYR A 385 4.94 -16.53 14.27
C TYR A 385 6.33 -16.70 13.66
N PRO A 386 6.79 -17.95 13.44
CA PRO A 386 8.16 -18.23 13.00
C PRO A 386 8.45 -17.83 11.55
N HIS A 387 7.42 -17.59 10.75
CA HIS A 387 7.52 -17.18 9.35
C HIS A 387 6.59 -16.01 9.06
N GLY A 388 6.88 -15.25 8.02
CA GLY A 388 6.04 -14.17 7.52
C GLY A 388 4.64 -14.67 7.14
N HIS A 389 3.69 -13.77 7.13
CA HIS A 389 2.26 -14.08 7.06
C HIS A 389 1.67 -14.03 5.65
N LEU A 390 2.35 -13.43 4.66
CA LEU A 390 1.89 -13.35 3.28
C LEU A 390 2.46 -14.51 2.47
N ALA A 391 1.67 -15.56 2.29
CA ALA A 391 2.06 -16.74 1.51
C ALA A 391 1.67 -16.59 0.04
N ILE A 392 2.56 -16.99 -0.85
CA ILE A 392 2.30 -17.08 -2.29
C ILE A 392 1.93 -18.53 -2.62
N LEU A 393 0.68 -18.73 -3.04
CA LEU A 393 0.19 -20.04 -3.44
C LEU A 393 0.22 -20.15 -4.97
N LYS A 394 0.53 -21.35 -5.47
CA LYS A 394 0.49 -21.70 -6.89
C LYS A 394 -0.26 -23.02 -7.10
N GLY A 395 -0.70 -23.27 -8.31
CA GLY A 395 -1.41 -24.48 -8.72
C GLY A 395 -2.15 -24.24 -10.03
N ASN A 396 -2.97 -25.19 -10.45
CA ASN A 396 -3.68 -25.07 -11.72
C ASN A 396 -4.72 -23.94 -11.73
N ILE A 397 -5.24 -23.51 -10.55
CA ILE A 397 -6.11 -22.33 -10.45
C ILE A 397 -5.31 -21.03 -10.66
N SER A 398 -4.09 -20.95 -10.12
CA SER A 398 -3.27 -19.73 -10.15
C SER A 398 -1.80 -20.04 -10.49
N PRO A 399 -1.51 -20.37 -11.76
CA PRO A 399 -0.12 -20.69 -12.18
C PRO A 399 0.83 -19.49 -12.06
N GLU A 400 0.34 -18.27 -12.20
CA GLU A 400 1.14 -17.05 -12.00
C GLU A 400 1.33 -16.68 -10.52
N GLY A 401 0.56 -17.30 -9.63
CA GLY A 401 0.56 -17.07 -8.19
C GLY A 401 -0.60 -16.21 -7.70
N CYS A 402 -0.93 -16.41 -6.44
CA CYS A 402 -1.95 -15.66 -5.68
C CYS A 402 -1.47 -15.45 -4.25
N VAL A 403 -2.16 -14.62 -3.49
CA VAL A 403 -1.73 -14.18 -2.16
C VAL A 403 -2.72 -14.65 -1.09
N ALA A 404 -2.21 -15.33 -0.06
CA ALA A 404 -2.96 -15.69 1.14
C ALA A 404 -2.34 -15.07 2.39
N LYS A 405 -3.18 -14.64 3.34
CA LYS A 405 -2.77 -14.24 4.67
C LYS A 405 -2.99 -15.41 5.63
N ILE A 406 -1.91 -16.01 6.11
CA ILE A 406 -1.96 -17.30 6.80
C ILE A 406 -1.79 -17.25 8.32
N THR A 407 -1.44 -16.07 8.89
CA THR A 407 -1.25 -15.94 10.34
C THR A 407 -2.56 -16.05 11.11
N GLY A 408 -2.52 -16.75 12.25
CA GLY A 408 -3.66 -16.92 13.14
C GLY A 408 -4.68 -17.96 12.69
N LEU A 409 -4.46 -18.64 11.55
CA LEU A 409 -5.31 -19.73 11.10
C LEU A 409 -4.99 -21.00 11.88
N LYS A 410 -6.01 -21.64 12.48
CA LYS A 410 -5.87 -22.94 13.17
C LYS A 410 -5.62 -24.07 12.18
N ASN A 411 -6.35 -24.04 11.07
CA ASN A 411 -6.25 -25.01 9.98
C ASN A 411 -5.99 -24.28 8.66
N PRO A 412 -4.72 -24.13 8.24
CA PRO A 412 -4.39 -23.44 7.00
C PRO A 412 -4.54 -24.31 5.74
N SER A 413 -5.45 -25.29 5.76
CA SER A 413 -5.79 -26.15 4.63
C SER A 413 -7.29 -26.47 4.62
N ILE A 414 -7.89 -26.40 3.43
CA ILE A 414 -9.28 -26.80 3.19
C ILE A 414 -9.40 -27.49 1.83
N THR A 415 -10.21 -28.55 1.77
CA THR A 415 -10.68 -29.15 0.52
C THR A 415 -12.19 -29.24 0.58
N GLY A 416 -12.88 -28.65 -0.39
CA GLY A 416 -14.33 -28.58 -0.37
C GLY A 416 -14.95 -28.25 -1.71
N PRO A 417 -16.30 -28.31 -1.79
CA PRO A 417 -17.04 -27.97 -3.00
C PRO A 417 -17.03 -26.45 -3.25
N ALA A 418 -16.86 -26.07 -4.51
CA ALA A 418 -16.94 -24.70 -4.96
C ALA A 418 -18.37 -24.13 -4.87
N ARG A 419 -18.50 -22.89 -4.38
CA ARG A 419 -19.69 -22.05 -4.48
C ARG A 419 -19.34 -20.85 -5.35
N VAL A 420 -19.82 -20.85 -6.59
CA VAL A 420 -19.30 -19.97 -7.65
C VAL A 420 -20.19 -18.75 -7.87
N TYR A 421 -19.58 -17.55 -7.77
CA TYR A 421 -20.23 -16.26 -7.96
C TYR A 421 -19.45 -15.40 -8.94
N ASN A 422 -20.17 -14.69 -9.82
CA ASN A 422 -19.56 -13.84 -10.85
C ASN A 422 -19.40 -12.38 -10.41
N SER A 423 -19.68 -12.08 -9.15
CA SER A 423 -19.47 -10.75 -8.53
C SER A 423 -19.45 -10.87 -7.01
N GLU A 424 -18.90 -9.86 -6.34
CA GLU A 424 -18.99 -9.72 -4.88
C GLU A 424 -20.45 -9.63 -4.43
N ASP A 425 -21.29 -8.90 -5.18
CA ASP A 425 -22.69 -8.65 -4.82
C ASP A 425 -23.50 -9.97 -4.80
N ASP A 426 -23.29 -10.85 -5.79
CA ASP A 426 -23.92 -12.19 -5.83
C ASP A 426 -23.46 -13.07 -4.67
N ALA A 427 -22.16 -13.05 -4.37
CA ALA A 427 -21.60 -13.80 -3.24
C ALA A 427 -22.17 -13.29 -1.91
N MET A 428 -22.22 -11.97 -1.73
CA MET A 428 -22.77 -11.36 -0.53
C MET A 428 -24.26 -11.70 -0.33
N ALA A 429 -25.05 -11.66 -1.39
CA ALA A 429 -26.47 -12.06 -1.35
C ALA A 429 -26.62 -13.53 -0.89
N ALA A 430 -25.75 -14.43 -1.38
CA ALA A 430 -25.77 -15.83 -0.98
C ALA A 430 -25.34 -16.05 0.49
N ILE A 431 -24.31 -15.32 0.95
CA ILE A 431 -23.84 -15.36 2.34
C ILE A 431 -24.96 -14.87 3.28
N MET A 432 -25.58 -13.72 2.97
CA MET A 432 -26.67 -13.18 3.77
C MET A 432 -27.90 -14.10 3.81
N ALA A 433 -28.15 -14.82 2.71
CA ALA A 433 -29.20 -15.84 2.64
C ALA A 433 -28.81 -17.17 3.31
N GLN A 434 -27.63 -17.25 4.00
CA GLN A 434 -27.11 -18.44 4.69
C GLN A 434 -26.99 -19.69 3.80
N LYS A 435 -26.68 -19.50 2.52
CA LYS A 435 -26.49 -20.58 1.56
C LYS A 435 -25.11 -21.26 1.66
N ILE A 436 -24.13 -20.56 2.28
CA ILE A 436 -22.76 -21.07 2.46
C ILE A 436 -22.71 -21.93 3.73
N LYS A 437 -22.01 -23.05 3.64
CA LYS A 437 -21.88 -24.03 4.74
C LYS A 437 -20.42 -24.28 5.09
N ALA A 438 -20.18 -24.76 6.30
CA ALA A 438 -18.85 -25.23 6.70
C ALA A 438 -18.32 -26.28 5.70
N GLY A 439 -17.07 -26.13 5.28
CA GLY A 439 -16.42 -26.96 4.27
C GLY A 439 -16.53 -26.43 2.83
N ASP A 440 -17.36 -25.43 2.56
CA ASP A 440 -17.46 -24.84 1.21
C ASP A 440 -16.21 -24.00 0.87
N VAL A 441 -15.91 -23.89 -0.43
CA VAL A 441 -14.95 -22.93 -0.97
C VAL A 441 -15.70 -21.93 -1.86
N VAL A 442 -15.84 -20.71 -1.37
CA VAL A 442 -16.48 -19.61 -2.10
C VAL A 442 -15.53 -19.10 -3.18
N VAL A 443 -16.01 -19.01 -4.42
CA VAL A 443 -15.27 -18.49 -5.58
C VAL A 443 -15.94 -17.22 -6.06
N ILE A 444 -15.25 -16.08 -5.93
CA ILE A 444 -15.70 -14.79 -6.47
C ILE A 444 -14.79 -14.44 -7.64
N ARG A 445 -15.35 -14.38 -8.84
CA ARG A 445 -14.58 -14.18 -10.07
C ARG A 445 -15.09 -13.01 -10.90
N TYR A 446 -14.29 -12.57 -11.89
CA TYR A 446 -14.51 -11.36 -12.70
C TYR A 446 -14.42 -10.06 -11.90
N GLU A 447 -13.70 -10.08 -10.79
CA GLU A 447 -13.29 -8.92 -9.99
C GLU A 447 -11.78 -8.62 -10.13
N GLY A 448 -11.11 -9.24 -11.11
CA GLY A 448 -9.70 -9.03 -11.42
C GLY A 448 -9.42 -7.72 -12.16
N PRO A 449 -8.13 -7.44 -12.51
CA PRO A 449 -7.70 -6.15 -13.07
C PRO A 449 -8.50 -5.70 -14.29
N LYS A 450 -8.81 -6.59 -15.23
CA LYS A 450 -9.55 -6.29 -16.47
C LYS A 450 -11.05 -6.54 -16.34
N GLY A 451 -11.45 -7.63 -15.71
CA GLY A 451 -12.84 -8.05 -15.61
C GLY A 451 -13.66 -7.20 -14.65
N GLY A 452 -13.08 -6.92 -13.48
CA GLY A 452 -13.59 -5.96 -12.50
C GLY A 452 -12.60 -4.78 -12.39
N PRO A 453 -12.56 -3.84 -13.38
CA PRO A 453 -11.52 -2.84 -13.44
C PRO A 453 -11.28 -2.15 -12.10
N GLY A 454 -10.02 -2.19 -11.61
CA GLY A 454 -9.66 -1.71 -10.29
C GLY A 454 -9.62 -2.79 -9.20
N MET A 455 -9.84 -4.07 -9.53
CA MET A 455 -9.71 -5.19 -8.58
C MET A 455 -10.38 -4.87 -7.25
N ARG A 456 -11.72 -4.81 -7.24
CA ARG A 456 -12.52 -4.48 -6.05
C ARG A 456 -11.93 -5.10 -4.78
N GLU A 457 -11.72 -4.30 -3.75
CA GLU A 457 -11.23 -4.75 -2.46
C GLU A 457 -12.41 -5.14 -1.58
N MET A 458 -12.44 -6.40 -1.12
CA MET A 458 -13.57 -6.97 -0.42
C MET A 458 -13.27 -7.13 1.07
N LEU A 459 -14.20 -6.72 1.93
CA LEU A 459 -14.23 -6.96 3.36
C LEU A 459 -15.58 -7.52 3.80
N ALA A 460 -16.66 -7.07 3.18
CA ALA A 460 -18.01 -7.43 3.57
C ALA A 460 -18.28 -8.95 3.52
N PRO A 461 -17.92 -9.71 2.46
CA PRO A 461 -18.15 -11.16 2.42
C PRO A 461 -17.41 -11.90 3.54
N THR A 462 -16.17 -11.55 3.81
CA THR A 462 -15.37 -12.22 4.85
C THR A 462 -15.85 -11.86 6.25
N SER A 463 -16.20 -10.60 6.51
CA SER A 463 -16.78 -10.18 7.79
C SER A 463 -18.14 -10.83 8.06
N ALA A 464 -18.98 -10.98 7.02
CA ALA A 464 -20.26 -11.67 7.14
C ALA A 464 -20.09 -13.17 7.46
N LEU A 465 -19.14 -13.86 6.80
CA LEU A 465 -18.81 -15.26 7.11
C LEU A 465 -18.29 -15.42 8.55
N VAL A 466 -17.41 -14.52 9.01
CA VAL A 466 -16.95 -14.51 10.40
C VAL A 466 -18.11 -14.26 11.35
N GLY A 467 -18.98 -13.29 11.04
CA GLY A 467 -20.21 -13.00 11.78
C GLY A 467 -21.18 -14.17 11.88
N GLN A 468 -21.20 -15.06 10.89
CA GLN A 468 -22.00 -16.29 10.91
C GLN A 468 -21.29 -17.50 11.59
N GLY A 469 -20.05 -17.30 12.11
CA GLY A 469 -19.27 -18.39 12.72
C GLY A 469 -18.57 -19.31 11.72
N LEU A 470 -18.50 -18.92 10.44
CA LEU A 470 -17.93 -19.73 9.35
C LEU A 470 -16.48 -19.35 8.99
N GLY A 471 -15.88 -18.36 9.63
CA GLY A 471 -14.57 -17.81 9.27
C GLY A 471 -13.41 -18.80 9.31
N GLU A 472 -13.48 -19.87 10.11
CA GLU A 472 -12.47 -20.94 10.20
C GLU A 472 -12.78 -22.17 9.34
N SER A 473 -13.99 -22.28 8.79
CA SER A 473 -14.50 -23.49 8.14
C SER A 473 -14.86 -23.32 6.66
N VAL A 474 -14.73 -22.11 6.13
CA VAL A 474 -15.00 -21.78 4.72
C VAL A 474 -13.75 -21.20 4.10
N GLY A 475 -13.37 -21.72 2.90
CA GLY A 475 -12.35 -21.10 2.06
C GLY A 475 -12.98 -20.06 1.14
N LEU A 476 -12.21 -19.01 0.78
CA LEU A 476 -12.66 -18.01 -0.19
C LEU A 476 -11.52 -17.64 -1.14
N ILE A 477 -11.78 -17.71 -2.45
CA ILE A 477 -10.81 -17.36 -3.49
C ILE A 477 -11.40 -16.31 -4.44
N THR A 478 -10.54 -15.38 -4.92
CA THR A 478 -10.95 -14.36 -5.89
C THR A 478 -9.79 -13.90 -6.77
N ASP A 479 -10.10 -13.47 -7.99
CA ASP A 479 -9.18 -12.72 -8.85
C ASP A 479 -9.15 -11.21 -8.51
N GLY A 480 -10.04 -10.75 -7.62
CA GLY A 480 -10.01 -9.44 -6.98
C GLY A 480 -9.06 -9.37 -5.78
N ARG A 481 -9.35 -8.47 -4.84
CA ARG A 481 -8.55 -8.25 -3.62
C ARG A 481 -9.37 -8.44 -2.35
N PHE A 482 -8.66 -8.70 -1.26
CA PHE A 482 -9.22 -8.61 0.09
C PHE A 482 -8.63 -7.44 0.85
N SER A 483 -9.44 -6.82 1.71
CA SER A 483 -9.01 -5.76 2.61
C SER A 483 -7.89 -6.24 3.54
N GLY A 484 -6.98 -5.34 3.91
CA GLY A 484 -5.97 -5.59 4.93
C GLY A 484 -6.53 -5.98 6.30
N GLY A 485 -7.80 -5.65 6.57
CA GLY A 485 -8.54 -6.05 7.78
C GLY A 485 -9.17 -7.45 7.73
N THR A 486 -9.09 -8.14 6.59
CA THR A 486 -9.69 -9.48 6.41
C THR A 486 -8.98 -10.55 7.22
N TRP A 487 -9.75 -11.48 7.79
CA TRP A 487 -9.30 -12.66 8.49
C TRP A 487 -10.02 -13.92 7.97
N GLY A 488 -9.34 -15.08 7.97
CA GLY A 488 -9.85 -16.35 7.50
C GLY A 488 -8.99 -16.98 6.39
N MET A 489 -9.41 -18.16 5.87
CA MET A 489 -8.75 -18.82 4.74
C MET A 489 -9.15 -18.10 3.43
N VAL A 490 -8.51 -16.96 3.18
CA VAL A 490 -8.80 -16.11 2.02
C VAL A 490 -7.60 -15.99 1.10
N VAL A 491 -7.83 -16.16 -0.20
CA VAL A 491 -6.83 -16.12 -1.25
C VAL A 491 -7.29 -15.12 -2.32
N GLY A 492 -6.54 -14.03 -2.46
CA GLY A 492 -6.80 -13.00 -3.48
C GLY A 492 -5.73 -12.95 -4.55
N HIS A 493 -5.94 -12.06 -5.51
CA HIS A 493 -5.02 -11.82 -6.63
C HIS A 493 -4.78 -13.06 -7.48
N VAL A 494 -5.78 -13.95 -7.61
CA VAL A 494 -5.65 -15.16 -8.44
C VAL A 494 -5.33 -14.74 -9.87
N ALA A 495 -4.20 -15.22 -10.37
CA ALA A 495 -3.70 -14.87 -11.69
C ALA A 495 -3.29 -16.11 -12.51
N PRO A 496 -3.66 -16.17 -13.80
CA PRO A 496 -4.47 -15.19 -14.55
C PRO A 496 -5.92 -15.07 -14.07
N GLU A 497 -6.49 -13.84 -14.16
CA GLU A 497 -7.88 -13.58 -13.79
C GLU A 497 -8.90 -14.28 -14.69
N ALA A 498 -10.15 -14.37 -14.24
CA ALA A 498 -11.24 -15.01 -15.00
C ALA A 498 -11.51 -14.35 -16.36
N PHE A 499 -11.45 -13.02 -16.44
CA PHE A 499 -11.78 -12.28 -17.66
C PHE A 499 -10.86 -12.57 -18.85
N VAL A 500 -9.63 -13.00 -18.59
CA VAL A 500 -8.67 -13.41 -19.63
C VAL A 500 -8.57 -14.93 -19.81
N GLY A 501 -9.51 -15.69 -19.24
CA GLY A 501 -9.56 -17.15 -19.35
C GLY A 501 -8.65 -17.91 -18.39
N GLY A 502 -8.27 -17.31 -17.27
CA GLY A 502 -7.63 -18.02 -16.17
C GLY A 502 -8.50 -19.18 -15.69
N THR A 503 -7.89 -20.21 -15.10
CA THR A 503 -8.61 -21.42 -14.65
C THR A 503 -9.76 -21.12 -13.69
N ILE A 504 -9.68 -20.03 -12.93
CA ILE A 504 -10.78 -19.58 -12.04
C ILE A 504 -12.09 -19.34 -12.82
N ALA A 505 -12.03 -18.98 -14.13
CA ALA A 505 -13.20 -18.85 -14.99
C ALA A 505 -13.87 -20.19 -15.30
N LEU A 506 -13.12 -21.27 -15.21
CA LEU A 506 -13.54 -22.63 -15.62
C LEU A 506 -14.08 -23.47 -14.45
N ILE A 507 -14.07 -22.92 -13.24
CA ILE A 507 -14.62 -23.58 -12.05
C ILE A 507 -16.14 -23.62 -12.16
N HIS A 508 -16.72 -24.80 -11.97
CA HIS A 508 -18.17 -25.00 -11.92
C HIS A 508 -18.65 -25.18 -10.47
N GLU A 509 -19.92 -24.89 -10.25
CA GLU A 509 -20.57 -25.12 -8.95
C GLU A 509 -20.40 -26.58 -8.51
N GLY A 510 -19.92 -26.78 -7.28
CA GLY A 510 -19.70 -28.10 -6.70
C GLY A 510 -18.36 -28.76 -7.04
N ASP A 511 -17.54 -28.19 -7.92
CA ASP A 511 -16.18 -28.70 -8.17
C ASP A 511 -15.37 -28.73 -6.86
N SER A 512 -14.57 -29.80 -6.69
CA SER A 512 -13.68 -29.89 -5.53
C SER A 512 -12.46 -28.96 -5.69
N ILE A 513 -12.20 -28.10 -4.68
CA ILE A 513 -11.04 -27.20 -4.63
C ILE A 513 -10.24 -27.48 -3.36
N THR A 514 -8.91 -27.53 -3.51
CA THR A 514 -7.97 -27.60 -2.39
C THR A 514 -7.21 -26.28 -2.28
N ILE A 515 -7.23 -25.68 -1.08
CA ILE A 515 -6.33 -24.59 -0.67
C ILE A 515 -5.47 -25.14 0.46
N ASP A 516 -4.16 -25.14 0.31
CA ASP A 516 -3.22 -25.65 1.31
C ASP A 516 -2.04 -24.69 1.46
N ALA A 517 -2.06 -23.91 2.52
CA ALA A 517 -1.02 -22.92 2.79
C ALA A 517 0.31 -23.53 3.27
N HIS A 518 0.30 -24.78 3.79
CA HIS A 518 1.55 -25.48 4.13
C HIS A 518 2.29 -25.92 2.87
N ARG A 519 1.55 -26.43 1.87
CA ARG A 519 2.11 -26.86 0.59
C ARG A 519 2.20 -25.71 -0.43
N LEU A 520 1.75 -24.51 -0.08
CA LEU A 520 1.63 -23.35 -0.97
C LEU A 520 0.82 -23.68 -2.24
N LEU A 521 -0.26 -24.43 -2.09
CA LEU A 521 -1.04 -25.00 -3.19
C LEU A 521 -2.44 -24.41 -3.26
N ILE A 522 -2.89 -24.12 -4.49
CA ILE A 522 -4.28 -23.84 -4.82
C ILE A 522 -4.66 -24.66 -6.05
N GLN A 523 -5.58 -25.62 -5.89
CA GLN A 523 -5.82 -26.66 -6.87
C GLN A 523 -7.31 -26.88 -7.13
N LEU A 524 -7.69 -26.90 -8.39
CA LEU A 524 -8.96 -27.43 -8.88
C LEU A 524 -8.78 -28.95 -9.09
N ASN A 525 -9.50 -29.76 -8.32
CA ASN A 525 -9.40 -31.23 -8.35
C ASN A 525 -10.34 -31.81 -9.43
N VAL A 526 -10.09 -31.38 -10.66
CA VAL A 526 -10.80 -31.84 -11.87
C VAL A 526 -9.74 -32.31 -12.87
N ASP A 527 -10.07 -33.34 -13.63
CA ASP A 527 -9.15 -33.89 -14.62
C ASP A 527 -8.75 -32.86 -15.65
N GLU A 528 -7.47 -32.85 -16.04
CA GLU A 528 -6.93 -31.89 -16.99
C GLU A 528 -7.66 -31.88 -18.34
N SER A 529 -8.10 -33.07 -18.80
CA SER A 529 -8.92 -33.21 -20.01
C SER A 529 -10.26 -32.47 -19.93
N GLU A 530 -10.91 -32.48 -18.76
CA GLU A 530 -12.14 -31.72 -18.54
C GLU A 530 -11.85 -30.21 -18.44
N ILE A 531 -10.78 -29.80 -17.77
CA ILE A 531 -10.34 -28.39 -17.73
C ILE A 531 -10.08 -27.88 -19.15
N MET A 532 -9.40 -28.64 -19.99
CA MET A 532 -9.15 -28.28 -21.40
C MET A 532 -10.45 -28.17 -22.20
N LYS A 533 -11.40 -29.10 -22.02
CA LYS A 533 -12.73 -29.04 -22.65
C LYS A 533 -13.48 -27.78 -22.24
N ARG A 534 -13.50 -27.43 -20.95
CA ARG A 534 -14.12 -26.21 -20.42
C ARG A 534 -13.44 -24.97 -21.01
N ARG A 535 -12.12 -24.98 -21.15
CA ARG A 535 -11.35 -23.88 -21.76
C ARG A 535 -11.71 -23.66 -23.23
N GLN A 536 -11.92 -24.73 -24.00
CA GLN A 536 -12.36 -24.65 -25.41
C GLN A 536 -13.78 -24.08 -25.54
N ALA A 537 -14.65 -24.35 -24.58
CA ALA A 537 -16.02 -23.86 -24.55
C ALA A 537 -16.15 -22.43 -23.98
N TRP A 538 -15.12 -21.96 -23.26
CA TRP A 538 -15.15 -20.64 -22.63
C TRP A 538 -14.95 -19.52 -23.64
N SER A 539 -15.67 -18.42 -23.43
CA SER A 539 -15.47 -17.17 -24.18
C SER A 539 -15.49 -15.99 -23.20
N PRO A 540 -14.68 -14.94 -23.47
CA PRO A 540 -14.64 -13.78 -22.60
C PRO A 540 -15.99 -13.08 -22.54
N PRO A 541 -16.47 -12.70 -21.34
CA PRO A 541 -17.69 -11.91 -21.22
C PRO A 541 -17.47 -10.52 -21.83
N LYS A 542 -18.55 -9.86 -22.24
CA LYS A 542 -18.47 -8.46 -22.69
C LYS A 542 -18.07 -7.57 -21.53
N SER A 543 -17.15 -6.63 -21.80
CA SER A 543 -16.79 -5.62 -20.81
C SER A 543 -18.01 -4.77 -20.43
N LYS A 544 -18.19 -4.54 -19.14
CA LYS A 544 -19.22 -3.63 -18.60
C LYS A 544 -18.89 -2.15 -18.89
N TYR A 545 -17.61 -1.83 -19.12
CA TYR A 545 -17.10 -0.47 -19.27
C TYR A 545 -16.55 -0.26 -20.69
N THR A 546 -17.21 0.58 -21.47
CA THR A 546 -16.83 0.89 -22.85
C THR A 546 -16.26 2.31 -23.01
N ARG A 547 -16.33 3.14 -21.96
CA ARG A 547 -15.91 4.56 -21.96
C ARG A 547 -15.40 4.96 -20.58
N GLY A 548 -14.63 6.06 -20.54
CA GLY A 548 -14.15 6.66 -19.30
C GLY A 548 -12.94 5.97 -18.69
N LEU A 549 -12.68 6.27 -17.41
CA LEU A 549 -11.47 5.87 -16.70
C LEU A 549 -11.35 4.35 -16.54
N LEU A 550 -12.44 3.68 -16.14
CA LEU A 550 -12.43 2.23 -15.94
C LEU A 550 -12.21 1.46 -17.25
N ALA A 551 -12.74 1.97 -18.38
CA ALA A 551 -12.51 1.37 -19.69
C ALA A 551 -11.03 1.50 -20.13
N LYS A 552 -10.42 2.69 -19.93
CA LYS A 552 -8.99 2.90 -20.21
C LYS A 552 -8.13 1.97 -19.34
N TYR A 553 -8.43 1.91 -18.05
CA TYR A 553 -7.72 1.04 -17.13
C TYR A 553 -7.81 -0.44 -17.54
N ALA A 554 -9.02 -0.95 -17.79
CA ALA A 554 -9.23 -2.33 -18.22
C ALA A 554 -8.48 -2.70 -19.51
N HIS A 555 -8.32 -1.72 -20.42
CA HIS A 555 -7.59 -1.92 -21.68
C HIS A 555 -6.08 -2.03 -21.45
N LEU A 556 -5.51 -1.17 -20.59
CA LEU A 556 -4.06 -1.04 -20.41
C LEU A 556 -3.50 -1.97 -19.32
N VAL A 557 -4.31 -2.31 -18.33
CA VAL A 557 -3.82 -2.95 -17.09
C VAL A 557 -3.19 -4.32 -17.34
N SER A 558 -2.06 -4.55 -16.69
CA SER A 558 -1.35 -5.84 -16.64
C SER A 558 -2.01 -6.82 -15.65
N SER A 559 -1.55 -8.08 -15.64
CA SER A 559 -1.94 -9.08 -14.64
C SER A 559 -1.63 -8.62 -13.21
N ALA A 560 -2.38 -9.11 -12.23
CA ALA A 560 -2.10 -8.90 -10.80
C ALA A 560 -0.70 -9.42 -10.41
N SER A 561 -0.22 -10.50 -11.03
CA SER A 561 1.14 -11.04 -10.86
C SER A 561 2.25 -10.08 -11.34
N LYS A 562 1.89 -9.03 -12.08
CA LYS A 562 2.75 -7.94 -12.57
C LYS A 562 2.46 -6.59 -11.90
N GLY A 563 1.67 -6.58 -10.82
CA GLY A 563 1.33 -5.38 -10.08
C GLY A 563 0.11 -4.62 -10.56
N ALA A 564 -0.63 -5.12 -11.56
CA ALA A 564 -1.80 -4.47 -12.15
C ALA A 564 -1.50 -3.00 -12.54
N VAL A 565 -0.42 -2.76 -13.26
CA VAL A 565 0.04 -1.44 -13.74
C VAL A 565 -0.46 -1.17 -15.15
N THR A 566 -0.55 0.11 -15.54
CA THR A 566 -1.11 0.53 -16.83
C THR A 566 -0.06 0.94 -17.86
N ASP A 567 1.21 0.96 -17.49
CA ASP A 567 2.36 1.34 -18.33
C ASP A 567 3.29 0.16 -18.66
N HIS A 568 2.85 -1.07 -18.41
CA HIS A 568 3.64 -2.27 -18.70
C HIS A 568 3.53 -2.66 -20.18
N ASN A 569 4.68 -2.78 -20.86
CA ASN A 569 4.79 -3.21 -22.27
C ASN A 569 3.95 -2.33 -23.24
N LEU A 570 4.07 -1.02 -23.14
CA LEU A 570 3.45 -0.09 -24.09
C LEU A 570 4.23 0.08 -25.42
N GLY A 571 5.39 -0.55 -25.55
CA GLY A 571 6.24 -0.52 -26.74
C GLY A 571 6.17 -1.79 -27.58
#